data_8eb1a0af6f6f062e92cce7160cc815dc
#
_entry.id   8eb1a0af6f6f062e92cce7160cc815dc
#
_cell.length_a   1.000
_cell.length_b   1.000
_cell.length_c   1.000
_cell.angle_alpha   90.00
_cell.angle_beta   90.00
_cell.angle_gamma   90.00
#
_symmetry.space_group_name_H-M   'P 1'
#
loop_
_entity.id
_entity.type
_entity.pdbx_description
1 polymer ?
#
loop_
_entity_poly.entity_id
_entity_poly.type
_entity_poly.pdbx_seq_one_letter_code
_entity_poly.pdbx_strand_id
1 'polypeptide(L)'
;MTENSVQPSNPRNIPIIDPTPARKKRIIEIFNRFLEDKISIAELKGIGKDKLFQLAEAGWVKFKHGRIDEAEQIYKMLIVLDHRNAYFHSVMWAIHQKRKKAVEAILEYSRALQLNNKDISSFVNRGEVYLRHKNYKKAAEDFKNAIILDMSGRNLWANRARSLVIALKRSIESTKRKKA
;
A
#
# COMPACT_ATOMS: atom_id res chain seq x y z
N MET A 1 14.81 56.86 -33.61
CA MET A 1 14.00 56.05 -32.72
C MET A 1 13.88 54.66 -33.32
N THR A 2 14.69 53.72 -32.87
CA THR A 2 14.70 52.36 -33.38
C THR A 2 14.07 51.49 -32.31
N GLU A 3 12.86 51.00 -32.57
CA GLU A 3 12.18 50.03 -31.71
C GLU A 3 12.91 48.67 -31.77
N ASN A 4 13.49 48.32 -30.65
CA ASN A 4 14.01 46.97 -30.41
C ASN A 4 12.83 46.05 -30.00
N SER A 5 12.25 45.35 -30.99
CA SER A 5 11.27 44.31 -30.72
C SER A 5 11.99 43.06 -30.20
N VAL A 6 11.94 42.86 -28.89
CA VAL A 6 12.33 41.59 -28.23
C VAL A 6 11.30 40.53 -28.60
N GLN A 7 11.65 39.62 -29.48
CA GLN A 7 10.83 38.45 -29.77
C GLN A 7 10.81 37.50 -28.54
N PRO A 8 9.63 36.98 -28.13
CA PRO A 8 9.57 36.02 -27.05
C PRO A 8 10.31 34.70 -27.44
N SER A 9 11.25 34.31 -26.65
CA SER A 9 11.99 33.06 -26.79
C SER A 9 11.01 31.85 -26.79
N ASN A 10 11.02 31.10 -27.89
CA ASN A 10 10.23 29.89 -28.07
C ASN A 10 10.59 28.84 -26.96
N PRO A 11 9.68 28.41 -26.10
CA PRO A 11 9.99 27.49 -25.01
C PRO A 11 10.31 26.05 -25.45
N ARG A 12 10.40 25.80 -26.77
CA ARG A 12 10.65 24.47 -27.33
C ARG A 12 12.12 24.18 -27.72
N ASN A 13 13.02 25.13 -27.54
CA ASN A 13 14.47 24.88 -27.74
C ASN A 13 15.16 24.51 -26.43
N ILE A 14 14.75 23.39 -25.82
CA ILE A 14 15.61 22.71 -24.86
C ILE A 14 16.71 22.04 -25.69
N PRO A 15 17.98 22.41 -25.52
CA PRO A 15 19.07 21.77 -26.26
C PRO A 15 19.06 20.27 -25.92
N ILE A 16 18.84 19.44 -26.92
CA ILE A 16 18.98 17.98 -26.77
C ILE A 16 20.47 17.75 -26.59
N ILE A 17 20.95 17.81 -25.36
CA ILE A 17 22.31 17.45 -25.00
C ILE A 17 22.41 15.93 -25.22
N ASP A 18 23.07 15.52 -26.32
CA ASP A 18 23.29 14.10 -26.57
C ASP A 18 24.09 13.51 -25.39
N PRO A 19 23.52 12.58 -24.63
CA PRO A 19 24.14 12.09 -23.42
C PRO A 19 25.43 11.34 -23.75
N THR A 20 26.50 11.56 -22.97
CA THR A 20 27.75 10.81 -23.11
C THR A 20 27.50 9.29 -23.11
N PRO A 21 28.37 8.46 -23.70
CA PRO A 21 28.20 7.00 -23.74
C PRO A 21 27.95 6.39 -22.36
N ALA A 22 28.63 6.90 -21.33
CA ALA A 22 28.44 6.47 -19.94
C ALA A 22 27.02 6.81 -19.42
N ARG A 23 26.52 8.00 -19.77
CA ARG A 23 25.14 8.42 -19.37
C ARG A 23 24.09 7.62 -20.13
N LYS A 24 24.27 7.34 -21.41
CA LYS A 24 23.38 6.46 -22.20
C LYS A 24 23.31 5.07 -21.58
N LYS A 25 24.44 4.46 -21.23
CA LYS A 25 24.52 3.15 -20.58
C LYS A 25 23.74 3.14 -19.24
N ARG A 26 23.93 4.17 -18.40
CA ARG A 26 23.22 4.30 -17.12
C ARG A 26 21.70 4.45 -17.28
N ILE A 27 21.26 5.22 -18.28
CA ILE A 27 19.83 5.39 -18.58
C ILE A 27 19.21 4.05 -18.99
N ILE A 28 19.87 3.31 -19.89
CA ILE A 28 19.40 1.99 -20.34
C ILE A 28 19.33 1.02 -19.15
N GLU A 29 20.34 1.00 -18.28
CA GLU A 29 20.36 0.15 -17.09
C GLU A 29 19.19 0.45 -16.14
N ILE A 30 18.94 1.73 -15.84
CA ILE A 30 17.82 2.16 -14.99
C ILE A 30 16.49 1.77 -15.64
N PHE A 31 16.35 1.97 -16.94
CA PHE A 31 15.14 1.62 -17.67
C PHE A 31 14.89 0.10 -17.68
N ASN A 32 15.93 -0.70 -17.90
CA ASN A 32 15.82 -2.17 -17.82
C ASN A 32 15.40 -2.61 -16.41
N ARG A 33 15.97 -2.03 -15.36
CA ARG A 33 15.55 -2.31 -13.97
C ARG A 33 14.09 -1.96 -13.72
N PHE A 34 13.58 -0.91 -14.34
CA PHE A 34 12.16 -0.55 -14.27
C PHE A 34 11.29 -1.57 -15.02
N LEU A 35 11.67 -1.97 -16.24
CA LEU A 35 10.94 -2.99 -17.01
C LEU A 35 10.92 -4.36 -16.32
N GLU A 36 11.95 -4.68 -15.55
CA GLU A 36 12.06 -5.90 -14.75
C GLU A 36 11.38 -5.78 -13.37
N ASP A 37 10.63 -4.71 -13.12
CA ASP A 37 9.95 -4.42 -11.82
C ASP A 37 10.90 -4.36 -10.60
N LYS A 38 12.18 -4.06 -10.86
CA LYS A 38 13.20 -3.91 -9.80
C LYS A 38 13.20 -2.54 -9.14
N ILE A 39 12.66 -1.54 -9.82
CA ILE A 39 12.51 -0.17 -9.31
C ILE A 39 11.12 0.37 -9.61
N SER A 40 10.65 1.27 -8.75
CA SER A 40 9.36 1.95 -8.89
C SER A 40 9.43 3.14 -9.84
N ILE A 41 8.27 3.68 -10.22
CA ILE A 41 8.18 4.95 -10.97
C ILE A 41 8.82 6.09 -10.19
N ALA A 42 8.65 6.12 -8.86
CA ALA A 42 9.26 7.14 -8.02
C ALA A 42 10.79 7.09 -8.11
N GLU A 43 11.39 5.89 -8.02
CA GLU A 43 12.83 5.70 -8.16
C GLU A 43 13.32 6.07 -9.56
N LEU A 44 12.59 5.69 -10.62
CA LEU A 44 12.88 6.06 -12.00
C LEU A 44 12.90 7.60 -12.19
N LYS A 45 11.97 8.31 -11.53
CA LYS A 45 11.84 9.77 -11.57
C LYS A 45 12.74 10.49 -10.57
N GLY A 46 13.52 9.77 -9.75
CA GLY A 46 14.37 10.36 -8.72
C GLY A 46 13.58 11.00 -7.56
N ILE A 47 12.34 10.56 -7.33
CA ILE A 47 11.52 11.01 -6.21
C ILE A 47 12.00 10.27 -4.95
N GLY A 48 12.56 11.00 -3.99
CA GLY A 48 13.05 10.43 -2.74
C GLY A 48 11.92 9.87 -1.86
N LYS A 49 12.26 8.88 -1.06
CA LYS A 49 11.31 8.23 -0.11
C LYS A 49 10.68 9.23 0.85
N ASP A 50 11.44 10.23 1.31
CA ASP A 50 10.95 11.26 2.25
C ASP A 50 9.77 12.04 1.67
N LYS A 51 9.82 12.38 0.36
CA LYS A 51 8.71 13.06 -0.32
C LYS A 51 7.46 12.17 -0.40
N LEU A 52 7.64 10.88 -0.66
CA LEU A 52 6.53 9.93 -0.66
C LEU A 52 5.92 9.79 0.73
N PHE A 53 6.74 9.74 1.78
CA PHE A 53 6.25 9.66 3.16
C PHE A 53 5.53 10.94 3.60
N GLN A 54 6.05 12.14 3.29
CA GLN A 54 5.35 13.40 3.55
C GLN A 54 3.97 13.43 2.91
N LEU A 55 3.86 12.97 1.66
CA LEU A 55 2.57 12.89 0.97
C LEU A 55 1.65 11.84 1.59
N ALA A 56 2.21 10.71 2.01
CA ALA A 56 1.46 9.66 2.70
C ALA A 56 0.93 10.16 4.06
N GLU A 57 1.72 10.92 4.80
CA GLU A 57 1.30 11.55 6.06
C GLU A 57 0.16 12.54 5.83
N ALA A 58 0.25 13.40 4.81
CA ALA A 58 -0.84 14.29 4.44
C ALA A 58 -2.12 13.53 4.11
N GLY A 59 -2.02 12.42 3.37
CA GLY A 59 -3.14 11.53 3.08
C GLY A 59 -3.73 10.88 4.32
N TRP A 60 -2.88 10.45 5.26
CA TRP A 60 -3.30 9.88 6.54
C TRP A 60 -4.04 10.89 7.42
N VAL A 61 -3.57 12.13 7.48
CA VAL A 61 -4.27 13.21 8.19
C VAL A 61 -5.66 13.42 7.61
N LYS A 62 -5.81 13.46 6.27
CA LYS A 62 -7.13 13.54 5.61
C LYS A 62 -8.03 12.37 5.96
N PHE A 63 -7.50 11.15 5.96
CA PHE A 63 -8.24 9.95 6.36
C PHE A 63 -8.75 10.04 7.79
N LYS A 64 -7.91 10.48 8.75
CA LYS A 64 -8.30 10.67 10.15
C LYS A 64 -9.42 11.70 10.32
N HIS A 65 -9.41 12.77 9.54
CA HIS A 65 -10.44 13.80 9.57
C HIS A 65 -11.70 13.45 8.73
N GLY A 66 -11.83 12.22 8.27
CA GLY A 66 -13.00 11.77 7.52
C GLY A 66 -13.05 12.24 6.05
N ARG A 67 -12.02 12.91 5.55
CA ARG A 67 -11.88 13.33 4.16
C ARG A 67 -11.45 12.16 3.27
N ILE A 68 -12.34 11.14 3.20
CA ILE A 68 -12.02 9.82 2.66
C ILE A 68 -11.66 9.89 1.17
N ASP A 69 -12.38 10.71 0.39
CA ASP A 69 -12.14 10.85 -1.05
C ASP A 69 -10.76 11.42 -1.36
N GLU A 70 -10.34 12.44 -0.62
CA GLU A 70 -9.03 13.06 -0.79
C GLU A 70 -7.90 12.12 -0.36
N ALA A 71 -8.09 11.41 0.76
CA ALA A 71 -7.14 10.39 1.20
C ALA A 71 -6.98 9.30 0.12
N GLU A 72 -8.10 8.81 -0.45
CA GLU A 72 -8.07 7.80 -1.51
C GLU A 72 -7.30 8.28 -2.75
N GLN A 73 -7.50 9.51 -3.19
CA GLN A 73 -6.76 10.07 -4.34
C GLN A 73 -5.26 10.12 -4.08
N ILE A 74 -4.86 10.56 -2.88
CA ILE A 74 -3.45 10.61 -2.49
C ILE A 74 -2.83 9.20 -2.49
N TYR A 75 -3.49 8.21 -1.87
CA TYR A 75 -2.94 6.86 -1.82
C TYR A 75 -2.99 6.13 -3.16
N LYS A 76 -3.96 6.40 -4.02
CA LYS A 76 -3.94 5.94 -5.42
C LYS A 76 -2.70 6.45 -6.16
N MET A 77 -2.39 7.74 -6.02
CA MET A 77 -1.20 8.33 -6.63
C MET A 77 0.09 7.73 -6.05
N LEU A 78 0.17 7.55 -4.73
CA LEU A 78 1.31 6.93 -4.06
C LEU A 78 1.54 5.49 -4.54
N ILE A 79 0.49 4.70 -4.72
CA ILE A 79 0.56 3.34 -5.25
C ILE A 79 1.02 3.33 -6.72
N VAL A 80 0.61 4.31 -7.53
CA VAL A 80 1.15 4.46 -8.90
C VAL A 80 2.63 4.78 -8.88
N LEU A 81 3.08 5.66 -7.99
CA LEU A 81 4.48 6.06 -7.86
C LEU A 81 5.36 4.94 -7.31
N ASP A 82 4.88 4.21 -6.30
CA ASP A 82 5.58 3.09 -5.68
C ASP A 82 4.59 1.97 -5.32
N HIS A 83 4.24 1.16 -6.32
CA HIS A 83 3.31 0.04 -6.19
C HIS A 83 3.84 -1.10 -5.30
N ARG A 84 5.12 -1.08 -4.95
CA ARG A 84 5.78 -2.08 -4.10
C ARG A 84 5.74 -1.72 -2.61
N ASN A 85 5.21 -0.55 -2.27
CA ASN A 85 5.15 -0.09 -0.89
C ASN A 85 3.93 -0.67 -0.17
N ALA A 86 4.15 -1.69 0.65
CA ALA A 86 3.09 -2.39 1.40
C ALA A 86 2.28 -1.44 2.31
N TYR A 87 2.91 -0.40 2.85
CA TYR A 87 2.22 0.59 3.69
C TYR A 87 1.12 1.33 2.94
N PHE A 88 1.37 1.74 1.68
CA PHE A 88 0.37 2.45 0.88
C PHE A 88 -0.84 1.57 0.60
N HIS A 89 -0.64 0.29 0.32
CA HIS A 89 -1.72 -0.68 0.16
C HIS A 89 -2.48 -0.92 1.46
N SER A 90 -1.80 -0.97 2.60
CA SER A 90 -2.43 -1.14 3.91
C SER A 90 -3.36 0.03 4.27
N VAL A 91 -2.97 1.27 3.93
CA VAL A 91 -3.82 2.45 4.17
C VAL A 91 -4.97 2.51 3.16
N MET A 92 -4.73 2.21 1.88
CA MET A 92 -5.79 2.11 0.88
C MET A 92 -6.88 1.14 1.32
N TRP A 93 -6.48 0.02 1.91
CA TRP A 93 -7.45 -0.89 2.52
C TRP A 93 -8.29 -0.25 3.64
N ALA A 94 -7.66 0.49 4.57
CA ALA A 94 -8.41 1.17 5.63
C ALA A 94 -9.46 2.12 5.04
N ILE A 95 -9.13 2.77 3.91
CA ILE A 95 -10.05 3.61 3.14
C ILE A 95 -11.21 2.77 2.58
N HIS A 96 -10.92 1.64 1.93
CA HIS A 96 -11.96 0.73 1.39
C HIS A 96 -12.84 0.16 2.50
N GLN A 97 -12.26 -0.13 3.65
CA GLN A 97 -13.03 -0.57 4.82
C GLN A 97 -14.03 0.50 5.28
N LYS A 98 -13.61 1.78 5.36
CA LYS A 98 -14.52 2.89 5.70
C LYS A 98 -15.65 3.04 4.69
N ARG A 99 -15.40 2.75 3.42
CA ARG A 99 -16.42 2.73 2.36
C ARG A 99 -17.24 1.46 2.27
N LYS A 100 -17.02 0.49 3.17
CA LYS A 100 -17.66 -0.84 3.14
C LYS A 100 -17.36 -1.66 1.85
N LYS A 101 -16.25 -1.38 1.19
CA LYS A 101 -15.77 -2.08 -0.02
C LYS A 101 -14.88 -3.26 0.38
N ALA A 102 -15.51 -4.37 0.78
CA ALA A 102 -14.80 -5.52 1.33
C ALA A 102 -13.90 -6.24 0.31
N VAL A 103 -14.33 -6.34 -0.95
CA VAL A 103 -13.55 -7.02 -2.00
C VAL A 103 -12.28 -6.26 -2.29
N GLU A 104 -12.38 -4.96 -2.49
CA GLU A 104 -11.23 -4.08 -2.72
C GLU A 104 -10.25 -4.10 -1.54
N ALA A 105 -10.80 -4.13 -0.32
CA ALA A 105 -9.98 -4.26 0.88
C ALA A 105 -9.17 -5.57 0.91
N ILE A 106 -9.78 -6.70 0.56
CA ILE A 106 -9.10 -8.00 0.48
C ILE A 106 -8.02 -8.00 -0.60
N LEU A 107 -8.28 -7.41 -1.77
CA LEU A 107 -7.32 -7.31 -2.85
C LEU A 107 -6.09 -6.49 -2.44
N GLU A 108 -6.29 -5.33 -1.80
CA GLU A 108 -5.18 -4.48 -1.36
C GLU A 108 -4.32 -5.16 -0.29
N TYR A 109 -4.91 -5.88 0.68
CA TYR A 109 -4.11 -6.67 1.62
C TYR A 109 -3.37 -7.81 0.97
N SER A 110 -4.03 -8.50 0.04
CA SER A 110 -3.37 -9.60 -0.66
C SER A 110 -2.15 -9.09 -1.41
N ARG A 111 -2.23 -7.89 -1.99
CA ARG A 111 -1.11 -7.22 -2.65
C ARG A 111 -0.02 -6.82 -1.66
N ALA A 112 -0.39 -6.23 -0.51
CA ALA A 112 0.55 -5.92 0.56
C ALA A 112 1.30 -7.17 1.03
N LEU A 113 0.61 -8.30 1.18
CA LEU A 113 1.21 -9.58 1.59
C LEU A 113 2.08 -10.24 0.50
N GLN A 114 1.80 -10.01 -0.78
CA GLN A 114 2.71 -10.41 -1.87
C GLN A 114 4.03 -9.63 -1.82
N LEU A 115 3.98 -8.35 -1.46
CA LEU A 115 5.17 -7.49 -1.34
C LEU A 115 5.94 -7.75 -0.04
N ASN A 116 5.22 -8.02 1.04
CA ASN A 116 5.79 -8.34 2.35
C ASN A 116 4.99 -9.43 3.04
N ASN A 117 5.40 -10.67 2.86
CA ASN A 117 4.75 -11.84 3.47
C ASN A 117 4.95 -11.96 4.99
N LYS A 118 5.67 -11.01 5.62
CA LYS A 118 5.85 -10.89 7.07
C LYS A 118 5.05 -9.73 7.68
N ASP A 119 4.19 -9.08 6.92
CA ASP A 119 3.34 -8.00 7.43
C ASP A 119 2.19 -8.58 8.27
N ILE A 120 2.43 -8.65 9.57
CA ILE A 120 1.47 -9.17 10.55
C ILE A 120 0.16 -8.37 10.51
N SER A 121 0.25 -7.04 10.32
CA SER A 121 -0.93 -6.16 10.30
C SER A 121 -1.85 -6.47 9.13
N SER A 122 -1.30 -6.71 7.96
CA SER A 122 -2.06 -7.07 6.76
C SER A 122 -2.76 -8.42 6.90
N PHE A 123 -2.12 -9.44 7.48
CA PHE A 123 -2.79 -10.70 7.81
C PHE A 123 -3.97 -10.51 8.74
N VAL A 124 -3.77 -9.80 9.87
CA VAL A 124 -4.84 -9.60 10.87
C VAL A 124 -6.02 -8.86 10.26
N ASN A 125 -5.74 -7.81 9.55
CA ASN A 125 -6.76 -6.96 8.96
C ASN A 125 -7.55 -7.70 7.86
N ARG A 126 -6.88 -8.45 6.96
CA ARG A 126 -7.55 -9.27 5.95
C ARG A 126 -8.40 -10.38 6.60
N GLY A 127 -7.87 -11.00 7.62
CA GLY A 127 -8.59 -11.97 8.44
C GLY A 127 -9.85 -11.38 9.07
N GLU A 128 -9.82 -10.15 9.58
CA GLU A 128 -11.01 -9.47 10.11
C GLU A 128 -12.06 -9.18 9.02
N VAL A 129 -11.63 -8.83 7.80
CA VAL A 129 -12.58 -8.67 6.69
C VAL A 129 -13.24 -10.02 6.38
N TYR A 130 -12.47 -11.10 6.28
CA TYR A 130 -13.02 -12.43 6.07
C TYR A 130 -13.98 -12.85 7.20
N LEU A 131 -13.64 -12.55 8.45
CA LEU A 131 -14.46 -12.86 9.62
C LEU A 131 -15.83 -12.16 9.55
N ARG A 132 -15.87 -10.86 9.24
CA ARG A 132 -17.11 -10.09 9.06
C ARG A 132 -17.99 -10.64 7.94
N HIS A 133 -17.38 -11.17 6.89
CA HIS A 133 -18.07 -11.82 5.76
C HIS A 133 -18.31 -13.31 5.99
N LYS A 134 -18.19 -13.78 7.24
CA LYS A 134 -18.43 -15.18 7.64
C LYS A 134 -17.54 -16.21 6.92
N ASN A 135 -16.47 -15.78 6.30
CA ASN A 135 -15.47 -16.68 5.72
C ASN A 135 -14.46 -17.10 6.80
N TYR A 136 -14.96 -17.91 7.72
CA TYR A 136 -14.21 -18.31 8.92
C TYR A 136 -12.92 -19.08 8.59
N LYS A 137 -12.91 -19.87 7.51
CA LYS A 137 -11.73 -20.63 7.08
C LYS A 137 -10.57 -19.71 6.72
N LYS A 138 -10.80 -18.75 5.82
CA LYS A 138 -9.77 -17.78 5.41
C LYS A 138 -9.37 -16.85 6.56
N ALA A 139 -10.31 -16.45 7.40
CA ALA A 139 -10.01 -15.66 8.59
C ALA A 139 -9.07 -16.39 9.55
N ALA A 140 -9.34 -17.68 9.84
CA ALA A 140 -8.50 -18.49 10.70
C ALA A 140 -7.09 -18.72 10.14
N GLU A 141 -6.96 -18.90 8.81
CA GLU A 141 -5.68 -19.02 8.13
C GLU A 141 -4.83 -17.76 8.27
N ASP A 142 -5.41 -16.59 8.02
CA ASP A 142 -4.73 -15.31 8.16
C ASP A 142 -4.32 -15.04 9.62
N PHE A 143 -5.19 -15.29 10.59
CA PHE A 143 -4.84 -15.14 12.01
C PHE A 143 -3.73 -16.12 12.43
N LYS A 144 -3.75 -17.35 11.94
CA LYS A 144 -2.68 -18.32 12.18
C LYS A 144 -1.34 -17.79 11.66
N ASN A 145 -1.30 -17.28 10.43
CA ASN A 145 -0.08 -16.72 9.84
C ASN A 145 0.44 -15.54 10.66
N ALA A 146 -0.44 -14.62 11.09
CA ALA A 146 -0.07 -13.50 11.96
C ALA A 146 0.53 -13.95 13.29
N ILE A 147 -0.01 -14.99 13.90
CA ILE A 147 0.46 -15.55 15.19
C ILE A 147 1.82 -16.24 15.03
N ILE A 148 2.01 -16.98 13.94
CA ILE A 148 3.29 -17.67 13.66
C ILE A 148 4.43 -16.67 13.47
N LEU A 149 4.17 -15.54 12.86
CA LEU A 149 5.16 -14.48 12.63
C LEU A 149 5.60 -13.76 13.92
N ASP A 150 4.83 -13.87 15.00
CA ASP A 150 5.21 -13.36 16.33
C ASP A 150 4.86 -14.36 17.42
N MET A 151 5.66 -15.41 17.54
CA MET A 151 5.50 -16.39 18.62
C MET A 151 5.82 -15.81 20.01
N SER A 152 6.58 -14.74 20.07
CA SER A 152 7.00 -14.09 21.32
C SER A 152 5.87 -13.31 22.03
N GLY A 153 4.79 -12.98 21.32
CA GLY A 153 3.67 -12.22 21.86
C GLY A 153 3.94 -10.73 22.05
N ARG A 154 4.98 -10.19 21.43
CA ARG A 154 5.36 -8.76 21.56
C ARG A 154 4.64 -7.86 20.59
N ASN A 155 4.13 -8.41 19.48
CA ASN A 155 3.46 -7.63 18.45
C ASN A 155 1.97 -7.48 18.78
N LEU A 156 1.50 -6.22 18.83
CA LEU A 156 0.11 -5.90 19.16
C LEU A 156 -0.91 -6.52 18.18
N TRP A 157 -0.58 -6.57 16.90
CA TRP A 157 -1.45 -7.16 15.87
C TRP A 157 -1.54 -8.68 16.03
N ALA A 158 -0.43 -9.36 16.27
CA ALA A 158 -0.45 -10.79 16.55
C ALA A 158 -1.25 -11.12 17.82
N ASN A 159 -1.17 -10.29 18.86
CA ASN A 159 -1.98 -10.44 20.07
C ASN A 159 -3.46 -10.21 19.79
N ARG A 160 -3.80 -9.27 18.92
CA ARG A 160 -5.17 -9.08 18.45
C ARG A 160 -5.68 -10.33 17.71
N ALA A 161 -4.87 -10.94 16.83
CA ALA A 161 -5.21 -12.19 16.17
C ALA A 161 -5.48 -13.33 17.17
N ARG A 162 -4.65 -13.47 18.22
CA ARG A 162 -4.87 -14.46 19.29
C ARG A 162 -6.22 -14.26 19.96
N SER A 163 -6.55 -13.03 20.32
CA SER A 163 -7.85 -12.69 20.94
C SER A 163 -9.04 -13.02 20.02
N LEU A 164 -8.92 -12.73 18.72
CA LEU A 164 -9.97 -13.02 17.74
C LEU A 164 -10.16 -14.53 17.53
N VAL A 165 -9.09 -15.31 17.51
CA VAL A 165 -9.16 -16.79 17.42
C VAL A 165 -9.86 -17.37 18.65
N ILE A 166 -9.54 -16.90 19.85
CA ILE A 166 -10.21 -17.34 21.10
C ILE A 166 -11.70 -17.01 21.06
N ALA A 167 -12.06 -15.79 20.66
CA ALA A 167 -13.47 -15.37 20.55
C ALA A 167 -14.23 -16.22 19.52
N LEU A 168 -13.63 -16.52 18.37
CA LEU A 168 -14.20 -17.36 17.32
C LEU A 168 -14.44 -18.79 17.82
N LYS A 169 -13.47 -19.38 18.52
CA LYS A 169 -13.58 -20.72 19.12
C LYS A 169 -14.74 -20.79 20.10
N ARG A 170 -14.83 -19.83 21.03
CA ARG A 170 -15.93 -19.75 22.01
C ARG A 170 -17.30 -19.62 21.33
N SER A 171 -17.41 -18.82 20.26
CA SER A 171 -18.64 -18.66 19.50
C SER A 171 -19.07 -19.97 18.84
N ILE A 172 -18.15 -20.73 18.26
CA ILE A 172 -18.45 -22.04 17.65
C ILE A 172 -18.90 -23.04 18.72
N GLU A 173 -18.22 -23.12 19.85
CA GLU A 173 -18.57 -24.01 20.95
C GLU A 173 -19.96 -23.71 21.54
N SER A 174 -20.27 -22.41 21.72
CA SER A 174 -21.60 -22.00 22.21
C SER A 174 -22.71 -22.34 21.23
N THR A 175 -22.45 -22.25 19.92
CA THR A 175 -23.43 -22.62 18.89
C THR A 175 -23.67 -24.13 18.84
N LYS A 176 -22.63 -24.94 19.06
CA LYS A 176 -22.75 -26.40 19.13
C LYS A 176 -23.60 -26.84 20.35
N ARG A 177 -23.37 -26.21 21.53
CA ARG A 177 -24.14 -26.51 22.76
C ARG A 177 -25.61 -26.14 22.63
N LYS A 178 -26.00 -25.15 21.83
CA LYS A 178 -27.39 -24.77 21.61
C LYS A 178 -28.14 -25.69 20.63
N LYS A 179 -27.40 -26.50 19.86
CA LYS A 179 -27.95 -27.43 18.86
C LYS A 179 -28.00 -28.88 19.36
N ALA A 180 -27.33 -29.18 20.48
CA ALA A 180 -27.36 -30.46 21.18
C ALA A 180 -28.37 -30.43 22.32
#